data_dd58f2f87d8d2f8f465d5777b66f4af3
#
_entry.id   dd58f2f87d8d2f8f465d5777b66f4af3
#
_cell.length_a   1.000
_cell.length_b   1.000
_cell.length_c   1.000
_cell.angle_alpha   90.00
_cell.angle_beta   90.00
_cell.angle_gamma   90.00
#
_symmetry.space_group_name_H-M   'P 1'
#
loop_
_entity.id
_entity.type
_entity.pdbx_description
1 polymer ?
#
loop_
_entity_poly.entity_id
_entity_poly.type
_entity_poly.pdbx_seq_one_letter_code
_entity_poly.pdbx_strand_id
1 'polypeptide(L)'
;IRPGKAACRLTGPQVARLADEIRQTLRDALAAGGSTLRDFLHTDGQPGYFQQSYFVYGRDGEACRVCGTAIRSRRLGNRSTFFCTACQR
;
A
#
# COMPACT_ATOMS: atom_id res chain seq x y z
N ILE A 1 9.46 5.66 -2.65
CA ILE A 1 8.81 6.79 -3.38
C ILE A 1 7.64 7.30 -2.55
N ARG A 2 7.65 8.56 -2.23
CA ARG A 2 6.54 9.18 -1.49
C ARG A 2 5.34 9.44 -2.40
N PRO A 3 4.11 9.32 -1.86
CA PRO A 3 2.90 9.54 -2.67
C PRO A 3 2.81 10.93 -3.30
N GLY A 4 3.37 11.94 -2.64
CA GLY A 4 3.32 13.32 -3.13
C GLY A 4 4.36 13.67 -4.18
N LYS A 5 5.25 12.73 -4.53
CA LYS A 5 6.30 13.00 -5.52
C LYS A 5 5.72 13.03 -6.93
N ALA A 6 6.00 14.08 -7.68
CA ALA A 6 5.54 14.20 -9.06
C ALA A 6 6.13 13.09 -9.93
N ALA A 7 5.31 12.48 -10.78
CA ALA A 7 5.74 11.37 -11.63
C ALA A 7 6.90 11.75 -12.56
N CYS A 8 6.92 12.99 -13.05
CA CYS A 8 8.00 13.49 -13.92
C CYS A 8 9.36 13.59 -13.22
N ARG A 9 9.39 13.53 -11.90
CA ARG A 9 10.62 13.57 -11.11
C ARG A 9 11.18 12.20 -10.75
N LEU A 10 10.48 11.14 -11.13
CA LEU A 10 10.96 9.78 -10.89
C LEU A 10 12.16 9.48 -11.79
N THR A 11 13.20 8.91 -11.19
CA THR A 11 14.37 8.44 -11.94
C THR A 11 14.05 7.13 -12.65
N GLY A 12 14.90 6.72 -13.63
CA GLY A 12 14.75 5.43 -14.30
C GLY A 12 14.69 4.25 -13.35
N PRO A 13 15.65 4.13 -12.39
CA PRO A 13 15.59 3.07 -11.38
C PRO A 13 14.32 3.11 -10.51
N GLN A 14 13.82 4.29 -10.17
CA GLN A 14 12.58 4.42 -9.41
C GLN A 14 11.36 3.95 -10.21
N VAL A 15 11.31 4.25 -11.51
CA VAL A 15 10.23 3.79 -12.39
C VAL A 15 10.22 2.26 -12.49
N ALA A 16 11.39 1.66 -12.68
CA ALA A 16 11.52 0.19 -12.75
C ALA A 16 11.08 -0.45 -11.44
N ARG A 17 11.49 0.10 -10.31
CA ARG A 17 11.12 -0.39 -8.98
C ARG A 17 9.62 -0.28 -8.75
N LEU A 18 9.03 0.84 -9.13
CA LEU A 18 7.58 1.05 -9.00
C LEU A 18 6.81 0.01 -9.82
N ALA A 19 7.22 -0.26 -11.05
CA ALA A 19 6.59 -1.27 -11.90
C ALA A 19 6.66 -2.66 -11.26
N ASP A 20 7.82 -3.03 -10.71
CA ASP A 20 8.01 -4.33 -10.05
C ASP A 20 7.13 -4.42 -8.79
N GLU A 21 7.07 -3.37 -7.99
CA GLU A 21 6.24 -3.34 -6.78
C GLU A 21 4.75 -3.41 -7.08
N ILE A 22 4.30 -2.78 -8.16
CA ILE A 22 2.90 -2.87 -8.61
C ILE A 22 2.57 -4.33 -8.95
N ARG A 23 3.42 -5.00 -9.72
CA ARG A 23 3.21 -6.40 -10.08
C ARG A 23 3.19 -7.30 -8.87
N GLN A 24 4.14 -7.11 -7.97
CA GLN A 24 4.24 -7.92 -6.76
C GLN A 24 3.04 -7.72 -5.84
N THR A 25 2.60 -6.48 -5.66
CA THR A 25 1.43 -6.16 -4.84
C THR A 25 0.17 -6.82 -5.39
N LEU A 26 -0.02 -6.78 -6.72
CA LEU A 26 -1.17 -7.43 -7.34
C LEU A 26 -1.12 -8.95 -7.19
N ARG A 27 0.06 -9.56 -7.32
CA ARG A 27 0.24 -11.00 -7.09
C ARG A 27 -0.06 -11.38 -5.65
N ASP A 28 0.43 -10.59 -4.71
CA ASP A 28 0.19 -10.83 -3.28
C ASP A 28 -1.30 -10.70 -2.94
N ALA A 29 -1.97 -9.71 -3.54
CA ALA A 29 -3.41 -9.53 -3.35
C ALA A 29 -4.21 -10.71 -3.90
N LEU A 30 -3.84 -11.23 -5.06
CA LEU A 30 -4.49 -12.39 -5.65
C LEU A 30 -4.23 -13.65 -4.80
N ALA A 31 -3.00 -13.83 -4.33
CA ALA A 31 -2.64 -14.97 -3.49
C ALA A 31 -3.38 -14.96 -2.15
N ALA A 32 -3.64 -13.76 -1.61
CA ALA A 32 -4.41 -13.61 -0.37
C ALA A 32 -5.92 -13.67 -0.56
N GLY A 33 -6.39 -13.84 -1.80
CA GLY A 33 -7.83 -13.87 -2.10
C GLY A 33 -8.47 -12.50 -2.24
N GLY A 34 -7.67 -11.43 -2.35
CA GLY A 34 -8.15 -10.06 -2.49
C GLY A 34 -8.52 -9.42 -1.15
N SER A 35 -8.98 -8.18 -1.20
CA SER A 35 -9.46 -7.43 -0.03
C SER A 35 -10.96 -7.49 0.05
N THR A 36 -11.49 -7.59 1.26
CA THR A 36 -12.93 -7.53 1.47
C THR A 36 -13.33 -6.09 1.77
N LEU A 37 -14.25 -5.57 0.98
CA LEU A 37 -14.88 -4.28 1.22
C LEU A 37 -16.34 -4.54 1.61
N ARG A 38 -16.65 -4.33 2.89
CA ARG A 38 -17.97 -4.57 3.47
C ARG A 38 -18.42 -6.02 3.23
N ASP A 39 -19.52 -6.21 2.50
CA ASP A 39 -20.17 -7.52 2.33
C ASP A 39 -19.68 -8.30 1.11
N PHE A 40 -18.59 -7.87 0.47
CA PHE A 40 -18.07 -8.56 -0.69
C PHE A 40 -17.31 -9.82 -0.25
N LEU A 41 -17.82 -10.98 -0.63
CA LEU A 41 -17.24 -12.28 -0.27
C LEU A 41 -16.82 -13.03 -1.53
N HIS A 42 -15.87 -13.95 -1.35
CA HIS A 42 -15.52 -14.90 -2.41
C HIS A 42 -16.65 -15.89 -2.69
N THR A 43 -16.55 -16.62 -3.81
CA THR A 43 -17.56 -17.60 -4.19
C THR A 43 -17.75 -18.71 -3.16
N ASP A 44 -16.74 -18.99 -2.35
CA ASP A 44 -16.81 -19.96 -1.25
C ASP A 44 -17.37 -19.35 0.05
N GLY A 45 -17.80 -18.10 0.03
CA GLY A 45 -18.34 -17.40 1.18
C GLY A 45 -17.30 -16.82 2.13
N GLN A 46 -16.01 -16.93 1.80
CA GLN A 46 -14.93 -16.40 2.65
C GLN A 46 -14.57 -14.98 2.28
N PRO A 47 -14.24 -14.10 3.26
CA PRO A 47 -13.75 -12.76 2.97
C PRO A 47 -12.33 -12.82 2.41
N GLY A 48 -11.95 -11.81 1.64
CA GLY A 48 -10.56 -11.63 1.25
C GLY A 48 -9.71 -11.21 2.43
N TYR A 49 -8.44 -11.61 2.44
CA TYR A 49 -7.53 -11.37 3.57
C TYR A 49 -6.38 -10.42 3.27
N PHE A 50 -6.34 -9.83 2.09
CA PHE A 50 -5.23 -8.96 1.70
C PHE A 50 -5.08 -7.74 2.63
N GLN A 51 -6.17 -7.19 3.14
CA GLN A 51 -6.12 -6.06 4.08
C GLN A 51 -5.37 -6.38 5.37
N GLN A 52 -5.24 -7.65 5.74
CA GLN A 52 -4.44 -8.06 6.89
C GLN A 52 -2.95 -7.91 6.65
N SER A 53 -2.54 -7.79 5.39
CA SER A 53 -1.14 -7.64 4.98
C SER A 53 -0.77 -6.19 4.64
N TYR A 54 -1.64 -5.24 4.89
CA TYR A 54 -1.36 -3.84 4.60
C TYR A 54 -0.17 -3.34 5.41
N PHE A 55 0.74 -2.66 4.72
CA PHE A 55 1.93 -2.08 5.33
C PHE A 55 1.66 -0.68 5.90
N VAL A 56 0.83 0.09 5.25
CA VAL A 56 0.60 1.48 5.62
C VAL A 56 -0.87 1.86 5.73
N TYR A 57 -1.73 1.32 4.92
CA TYR A 57 -3.14 1.73 4.85
C TYR A 57 -3.85 1.49 6.18
N GLY A 58 -4.46 2.55 6.71
CA GLY A 58 -5.17 2.48 7.98
C GLY A 58 -4.27 2.34 9.21
N ARG A 59 -2.95 2.49 9.05
CA ARG A 59 -1.97 2.26 10.11
C ARG A 59 -1.26 3.53 10.58
N ASP A 60 -1.81 4.68 10.30
CA ASP A 60 -1.23 5.94 10.77
C ASP A 60 -1.05 5.93 12.30
N GLY A 61 0.13 6.35 12.73
CA GLY A 61 0.54 6.27 14.13
C GLY A 61 1.14 4.94 14.57
N GLU A 62 0.97 3.86 13.78
CA GLU A 62 1.57 2.56 14.06
C GLU A 62 2.99 2.48 13.51
N ALA A 63 3.79 1.59 14.05
CA ALA A 63 5.16 1.39 13.59
C ALA A 63 5.18 0.70 12.21
N CYS A 64 6.05 1.19 11.32
CA CYS A 64 6.30 0.54 10.04
C CYS A 64 6.83 -0.89 10.28
N ARG A 65 6.31 -1.85 9.54
CA ARG A 65 6.72 -3.25 9.66
C ARG A 65 8.18 -3.50 9.26
N VAL A 66 8.76 -2.59 8.50
CA VAL A 66 10.13 -2.73 7.99
C VAL A 66 11.14 -1.96 8.85
N CYS A 67 10.88 -0.68 9.14
CA CYS A 67 11.85 0.18 9.81
C CYS A 67 11.41 0.67 11.20
N GLY A 68 10.17 0.42 11.61
CA GLY A 68 9.66 0.84 12.91
C GLY A 68 9.26 2.31 13.01
N THR A 69 9.47 3.10 11.98
CA THR A 69 9.07 4.52 11.96
C THR A 69 7.54 4.62 11.94
N ALA A 70 6.98 5.56 12.68
CA ALA A 70 5.53 5.76 12.70
C ALA A 70 5.00 6.10 11.30
N ILE A 71 3.98 5.37 10.88
CA ILE A 71 3.29 5.61 9.60
C ILE A 71 2.56 6.95 9.69
N ARG A 72 2.68 7.73 8.64
CA ARG A 72 2.01 9.03 8.53
C ARG A 72 0.86 8.97 7.54
N SER A 73 -0.13 9.81 7.76
CA SER A 73 -1.23 10.00 6.83
C SER A 73 -1.25 11.44 6.34
N ARG A 74 -1.69 11.62 5.10
CA ARG A 74 -1.87 12.93 4.49
C ARG A 74 -3.07 12.88 3.56
N ARG A 75 -3.84 13.95 3.55
CA ARG A 75 -4.96 14.06 2.64
C ARG A 75 -4.49 14.61 1.31
N LEU A 76 -4.64 13.81 0.26
CA LEU A 76 -4.34 14.21 -1.11
C LEU A 76 -5.66 14.15 -1.91
N GLY A 77 -6.09 15.30 -2.40
CA GLY A 77 -7.43 15.43 -2.97
C GLY A 77 -8.47 15.12 -1.90
N ASN A 78 -9.39 14.22 -2.20
CA ASN A 78 -10.44 13.80 -1.25
C ASN A 78 -10.11 12.48 -0.55
N ARG A 79 -8.86 12.01 -0.60
CA ARG A 79 -8.47 10.71 -0.06
C ARG A 79 -7.35 10.84 0.96
N SER A 80 -7.44 10.05 2.00
CA SER A 80 -6.35 9.87 2.95
C SER A 80 -5.29 8.97 2.32
N THR A 81 -4.03 9.39 2.40
CA THR A 81 -2.89 8.65 1.86
C THR A 81 -1.94 8.35 3.00
N PHE A 82 -1.50 7.10 3.09
CA PHE A 82 -0.65 6.61 4.18
C PHE A 82 0.73 6.26 3.63
N PHE A 83 1.77 6.58 4.37
CA PHE A 83 3.14 6.31 3.94
C PHE A 83 4.12 6.27 5.09
N CYS A 84 5.27 5.61 4.87
CA CYS A 84 6.39 5.61 5.79
C CYS A 84 7.42 6.64 5.31
N THR A 85 7.74 7.62 6.15
CA THR A 85 8.68 8.69 5.77
C THR A 85 10.12 8.21 5.65
N ALA A 86 10.47 7.09 6.29
CA ALA A 86 11.81 6.53 6.22
C ALA A 86 12.00 5.60 5.01
N CYS A 87 11.03 4.70 4.76
CA CYS A 87 11.12 3.76 3.64
C CYS A 87 10.78 4.40 2.29
N GLN A 88 9.87 5.36 2.28
CA GLN A 88 9.39 6.02 1.06
C GLN A 88 10.01 7.41 0.97
N ARG A 89 11.04 7.52 0.19
CA ARG A 89 11.77 8.78 -0.02
C ARG A 89 11.65 9.30 -1.44
#